data_bfbba4def240e54e6c60a4900d2ab510
#
_entry.id   bfbba4def240e54e6c60a4900d2ab510
#
_cell.length_a   1.000
_cell.length_b   1.000
_cell.length_c   1.000
_cell.angle_alpha   90.00
_cell.angle_beta   90.00
_cell.angle_gamma   90.00
#
_symmetry.space_group_name_H-M   'P 1'
#
loop_
_entity.id
_entity.type
_entity.pdbx_description
1 polymer ?
#
loop_
_entity_poly.entity_id
_entity_poly.type
_entity_poly.pdbx_seq_one_letter_code
_entity_poly.pdbx_strand_id
1 'polypeptide(L)'
;HRKAMLCSTCHLIDNRGGKLGPDLTTVGSYMTPASLLDSLINPSSSIKQGYETVLVTTRDQSLVAGLLQRKTGDSVLLRDTTGKVTAIPNRNVAKIDVSPVSLMPPGLTASLRRDEMVDLLKYLTSLGKKGP
;
A
#
# COMPACT_ATOMS: atom_id res chain seq x y z
N HIS A 1 7.10 -15.37 -9.60
CA HIS A 1 7.50 -14.59 -10.77
C HIS A 1 8.29 -13.35 -10.34
N ARG A 2 9.39 -13.05 -11.03
CA ARG A 2 10.30 -11.96 -10.63
C ARG A 2 9.59 -10.61 -10.49
N LYS A 3 8.71 -10.29 -11.43
CA LYS A 3 8.02 -8.99 -11.43
C LYS A 3 6.97 -8.90 -10.33
N ALA A 4 6.39 -10.03 -9.94
CA ALA A 4 5.47 -10.07 -8.81
C ALA A 4 6.19 -9.86 -7.47
N MET A 5 7.51 -10.08 -7.41
CA MET A 5 8.29 -9.86 -6.19
C MET A 5 8.33 -8.39 -5.75
N LEU A 6 8.17 -7.45 -6.70
CA LEU A 6 8.08 -6.02 -6.36
C LEU A 6 6.83 -5.74 -5.52
N CYS A 7 5.73 -6.43 -5.82
CA CYS A 7 4.49 -6.28 -5.08
C CYS A 7 4.64 -6.81 -3.65
N SER A 8 5.36 -7.93 -3.49
CA SER A 8 5.56 -8.55 -2.18
C SER A 8 6.42 -7.73 -1.24
N THR A 9 7.13 -6.71 -1.73
CA THR A 9 7.84 -5.78 -0.87
C THR A 9 6.89 -5.07 0.09
N CYS A 10 5.66 -4.80 -0.35
CA CYS A 10 4.68 -4.05 0.42
C CYS A 10 3.43 -4.85 0.78
N HIS A 11 3.13 -5.91 0.05
CA HIS A 11 1.90 -6.68 0.23
C HIS A 11 2.16 -8.10 0.73
N LEU A 12 1.29 -8.57 1.62
CA LEU A 12 1.28 -9.97 2.04
C LEU A 12 0.45 -10.81 1.09
N ILE A 13 0.94 -12.00 0.79
CA ILE A 13 0.18 -13.07 0.15
C ILE A 13 0.54 -14.35 0.91
N ASP A 14 -0.45 -14.99 1.53
CA ASP A 14 -0.27 -16.20 2.35
C ASP A 14 0.81 -15.99 3.43
N ASN A 15 0.74 -14.87 4.14
CA ASN A 15 1.65 -14.47 5.22
C ASN A 15 3.09 -14.22 4.80
N ARG A 16 3.34 -14.07 3.50
CA ARG A 16 4.67 -13.74 2.97
C ARG A 16 4.63 -12.37 2.33
N GLY A 17 5.59 -11.53 2.69
CA GLY A 17 5.72 -10.20 2.11
C GLY A 17 5.66 -9.10 3.15
N GLY A 18 5.54 -7.86 2.66
CA GLY A 18 5.50 -6.68 3.49
C GLY A 18 4.10 -6.34 4.00
N LYS A 19 4.05 -5.42 4.95
CA LYS A 19 2.79 -5.00 5.60
C LYS A 19 2.43 -3.54 5.31
N LEU A 20 3.13 -2.91 4.38
CA LEU A 20 2.88 -1.51 4.04
C LEU A 20 1.59 -1.35 3.23
N GLY A 21 1.27 -2.30 2.38
CA GLY A 21 0.03 -2.34 1.61
C GLY A 21 -0.96 -3.36 2.15
N PRO A 22 -2.20 -3.35 1.65
CA PRO A 22 -3.20 -4.35 2.05
C PRO A 22 -2.76 -5.78 1.78
N ASP A 23 -3.20 -6.70 2.64
CA ASP A 23 -3.01 -8.13 2.43
C ASP A 23 -3.80 -8.55 1.18
N LEU A 24 -3.11 -9.16 0.23
CA LEU A 24 -3.69 -9.58 -1.05
C LEU A 24 -4.12 -11.04 -1.07
N THR A 25 -3.98 -11.77 0.04
CA THR A 25 -4.23 -13.21 0.09
C THR A 25 -5.60 -13.60 -0.48
N THR A 26 -6.62 -12.77 -0.26
CA THR A 26 -7.98 -13.05 -0.73
C THR A 26 -8.52 -11.97 -1.66
N VAL A 27 -7.66 -11.18 -2.28
CA VAL A 27 -8.08 -10.00 -3.04
C VAL A 27 -9.03 -10.35 -4.19
N GLY A 28 -8.86 -11.51 -4.81
CA GLY A 28 -9.72 -11.96 -5.91
C GLY A 28 -11.14 -12.29 -5.49
N SER A 29 -11.40 -12.46 -4.18
CA SER A 29 -12.74 -12.74 -3.69
C SER A 29 -13.61 -11.50 -3.52
N TYR A 30 -13.01 -10.29 -3.49
CA TYR A 30 -13.78 -9.06 -3.26
C TYR A 30 -13.51 -7.94 -4.29
N MET A 31 -12.53 -8.11 -5.18
CA MET A 31 -12.28 -7.14 -6.26
C MET A 31 -12.49 -7.78 -7.62
N THR A 32 -13.07 -7.00 -8.54
CA THR A 32 -13.24 -7.43 -9.91
C THR A 32 -11.94 -7.26 -10.70
N PRO A 33 -11.76 -7.97 -11.84
CA PRO A 33 -10.58 -7.76 -12.68
C PRO A 33 -10.42 -6.29 -13.10
N ALA A 34 -11.51 -5.60 -13.41
CA ALA A 34 -11.46 -4.19 -13.80
C ALA A 34 -10.95 -3.31 -12.65
N SER A 35 -11.42 -3.56 -11.43
CA SER A 35 -10.98 -2.82 -10.23
C SER A 35 -9.51 -3.09 -9.93
N LEU A 36 -9.08 -4.34 -10.08
CA LEU A 36 -7.67 -4.72 -9.88
C LEU A 36 -6.78 -4.00 -10.90
N LEU A 37 -7.18 -4.00 -12.16
CA LEU A 37 -6.42 -3.32 -13.21
C LEU A 37 -6.30 -1.82 -12.92
N ASP A 38 -7.41 -1.18 -12.54
CA ASP A 38 -7.39 0.24 -12.21
C ASP A 38 -6.45 0.53 -11.03
N SER A 39 -6.47 -0.31 -10.01
CA SER A 39 -5.59 -0.14 -8.85
C SER A 39 -4.11 -0.30 -9.22
N LEU A 40 -3.80 -1.14 -10.20
CA LEU A 40 -2.43 -1.33 -10.68
C LEU A 40 -1.94 -0.14 -11.52
N ILE A 41 -2.82 0.45 -12.33
CA ILE A 41 -2.46 1.53 -13.25
C ILE A 41 -2.59 2.89 -12.55
N ASN A 42 -3.64 3.07 -11.74
CA ASN A 42 -3.95 4.32 -11.06
C ASN A 42 -4.05 4.07 -9.55
N PRO A 43 -2.93 3.78 -8.87
CA PRO A 43 -2.98 3.35 -7.46
C PRO A 43 -3.56 4.38 -6.51
N SER A 44 -3.60 5.65 -6.90
CA SER A 44 -4.19 6.71 -6.06
C SER A 44 -5.67 6.95 -6.33
N SER A 45 -6.27 6.29 -7.34
CA SER A 45 -7.68 6.52 -7.67
C SER A 45 -8.65 5.95 -6.64
N SER A 46 -8.26 4.87 -5.96
CA SER A 46 -9.08 4.23 -4.93
C SER A 46 -8.16 3.56 -3.91
N ILE A 47 -7.91 4.26 -2.81
CA ILE A 47 -7.02 3.79 -1.75
C ILE A 47 -7.88 3.11 -0.68
N LYS A 48 -7.51 1.88 -0.31
CA LYS A 48 -8.23 1.15 0.72
C LYS A 48 -8.17 1.90 2.05
N GLN A 49 -9.29 2.00 2.74
CA GLN A 49 -9.37 2.63 4.04
C GLN A 49 -8.36 2.01 5.01
N GLY A 50 -7.62 2.86 5.71
CA GLY A 50 -6.55 2.45 6.62
C GLY A 50 -5.18 2.41 5.95
N TYR A 51 -5.10 2.57 4.63
CA TYR A 51 -3.84 2.56 3.88
C TYR A 51 -3.52 3.89 3.21
N GLU A 52 -4.18 4.96 3.64
CA GLU A 52 -3.89 6.30 3.17
C GLU A 52 -2.50 6.75 3.63
N THR A 53 -1.82 7.51 2.79
CA THR A 53 -0.60 8.18 3.18
C THR A 53 -0.94 9.34 4.11
N VAL A 54 -0.26 9.41 5.24
CA VAL A 54 -0.43 10.49 6.21
C VAL A 54 0.81 11.37 6.18
N LEU A 55 0.59 12.67 6.20
CA LEU A 55 1.65 13.68 6.25
C LEU A 55 1.62 14.35 7.61
N VAL A 56 2.69 14.21 8.36
CA VAL A 56 2.83 14.87 9.66
C VAL A 56 3.79 16.03 9.51
N THR A 57 3.31 17.24 9.79
CA THR A 57 4.16 18.42 9.88
C THR A 57 4.57 18.57 11.34
N THR A 58 5.88 18.60 11.56
CA THR A 58 6.41 18.78 12.92
C THR A 58 6.53 20.26 13.24
N ARG A 59 6.74 20.55 14.52
CA ARG A 59 6.84 21.96 14.96
C ARG A 59 8.07 22.66 14.44
N ASP A 60 9.13 21.91 14.10
CA ASP A 60 10.31 22.46 13.44
C ASP A 60 10.15 22.59 11.93
N GLN A 61 8.91 22.41 11.42
CA GLN A 61 8.54 22.53 10.01
C GLN A 61 9.09 21.42 9.11
N SER A 62 9.51 20.30 9.70
CA SER A 62 9.84 19.10 8.92
C SER A 62 8.55 18.38 8.52
N LEU A 63 8.60 17.66 7.40
CA LEU A 63 7.49 16.89 6.89
C LEU A 63 7.85 15.40 6.91
N VAL A 64 7.01 14.60 7.58
CA VAL A 64 7.20 13.15 7.64
C VAL A 64 5.98 12.49 7.01
N ALA A 65 6.22 11.64 6.02
CA ALA A 65 5.15 10.93 5.30
C ALA A 65 5.24 9.45 5.56
N GLY A 66 4.09 8.79 5.63
CA GLY A 66 4.05 7.34 5.78
C GLY A 66 2.65 6.83 6.04
N LEU A 67 2.57 5.52 6.26
CA LEU A 67 1.34 4.86 6.65
C LEU A 67 1.19 5.00 8.17
N LEU A 68 0.03 5.47 8.61
CA LEU A 68 -0.26 5.58 10.04
C LEU A 68 -0.39 4.18 10.62
N GLN A 69 0.56 3.80 11.48
CA GLN A 69 0.50 2.52 12.17
C GLN A 69 -0.38 2.60 13.41
N ARG A 70 -0.18 3.65 14.19
CA ARG A 70 -0.92 3.82 15.44
C ARG A 70 -0.72 5.22 16.00
N LYS A 71 -1.74 5.74 16.64
CA LYS A 71 -1.64 6.87 17.55
C LYS A 71 -1.69 6.34 18.98
N THR A 72 -0.70 6.71 19.78
CA THR A 72 -0.72 6.41 21.21
C THR A 72 -1.00 7.70 21.99
N GLY A 73 -1.07 7.62 23.31
CA GLY A 73 -1.17 8.81 24.14
C GLY A 73 0.05 9.73 24.02
N ASP A 74 1.19 9.19 23.59
CA ASP A 74 2.48 9.89 23.58
C ASP A 74 2.98 10.21 22.17
N SER A 75 2.63 9.42 21.17
CA SER A 75 3.29 9.48 19.86
C SER A 75 2.37 9.10 18.70
N VAL A 76 2.75 9.58 17.52
CA VAL A 76 2.21 9.11 16.23
C VAL A 76 3.27 8.23 15.59
N LEU A 77 2.90 7.00 15.22
CA LEU A 77 3.82 6.06 14.59
C LEU A 77 3.49 5.93 13.11
N LEU A 78 4.49 6.23 12.28
CA LEU A 78 4.38 6.14 10.82
C LEU A 78 5.37 5.11 10.28
N ARG A 79 4.92 4.31 9.32
CA ARG A 79 5.77 3.36 8.59
C ARG A 79 6.04 3.92 7.20
N ASP A 80 7.31 4.01 6.82
CA ASP A 80 7.68 4.48 5.49
C ASP A 80 7.84 3.32 4.50
N THR A 81 8.20 3.66 3.24
CA THR A 81 8.33 2.67 2.16
C THR A 81 9.48 1.69 2.37
N THR A 82 10.41 2.00 3.26
CA THR A 82 11.50 1.08 3.61
C THR A 82 11.10 0.10 4.71
N GLY A 83 9.90 0.26 5.26
CA GLY A 83 9.42 -0.55 6.38
C GLY A 83 9.81 -0.01 7.74
N LYS A 84 10.56 1.10 7.79
CA LYS A 84 10.97 1.71 9.05
C LYS A 84 9.79 2.41 9.69
N VAL A 85 9.63 2.22 10.99
CA VAL A 85 8.61 2.90 11.79
C VAL A 85 9.27 4.06 12.54
N THR A 86 8.70 5.25 12.36
CA THR A 86 9.16 6.46 13.05
C THR A 86 8.10 6.87 14.06
N ALA A 87 8.50 7.08 15.30
CA ALA A 87 7.63 7.59 16.35
C ALA A 87 7.84 9.11 16.46
N ILE A 88 6.77 9.87 16.28
CA ILE A 88 6.81 11.33 16.41
C ILE A 88 6.08 11.68 17.69
N PRO A 89 6.79 12.23 18.72
CA PRO A 89 6.13 12.65 19.95
C PRO A 89 4.98 13.62 19.66
N ASN A 90 3.85 13.45 20.34
CA ASN A 90 2.67 14.31 20.11
C ASN A 90 3.00 15.79 20.29
N ARG A 91 3.91 16.13 21.21
CA ARG A 91 4.32 17.52 21.42
C ARG A 91 5.02 18.13 20.21
N ASN A 92 5.58 17.29 19.33
CA ASN A 92 6.26 17.75 18.11
C ASN A 92 5.33 17.79 16.89
N VAL A 93 4.11 17.30 17.02
CA VAL A 93 3.16 17.28 15.89
C VAL A 93 2.45 18.63 15.83
N ALA A 94 2.67 19.37 14.74
CA ALA A 94 1.95 20.60 14.48
C ALA A 94 0.65 20.34 13.70
N LYS A 95 0.70 19.38 12.75
CA LYS A 95 -0.42 19.13 11.85
C LYS A 95 -0.34 17.71 11.29
N ILE A 96 -1.49 17.08 11.10
CA ILE A 96 -1.60 15.78 10.42
C ILE A 96 -2.60 15.95 9.27
N ASP A 97 -2.16 15.59 8.06
CA ASP A 97 -2.99 15.62 6.86
C ASP A 97 -3.01 14.25 6.22
N VAL A 98 -4.13 13.93 5.54
CA VAL A 98 -4.21 12.74 4.69
C VAL A 98 -3.88 13.16 3.26
N SER A 99 -2.89 12.50 2.67
CA SER A 99 -2.51 12.76 1.29
C SER A 99 -3.43 12.01 0.33
N PRO A 100 -3.79 12.60 -0.82
CA PRO A 100 -4.52 11.88 -1.86
C PRO A 100 -3.65 10.91 -2.64
N VAL A 101 -2.35 10.88 -2.40
CA VAL A 101 -1.40 10.07 -3.15
C VAL A 101 -1.09 8.78 -2.39
N SER A 102 -1.29 7.63 -3.05
CA SER A 102 -0.99 6.32 -2.49
C SER A 102 0.52 6.13 -2.30
N LEU A 103 0.90 5.33 -1.29
CA LEU A 103 2.28 4.86 -1.16
C LEU A 103 2.65 3.88 -2.26
N MET A 104 1.67 3.21 -2.87
CA MET A 104 1.90 2.40 -4.05
C MET A 104 2.22 3.34 -5.21
N PRO A 105 3.46 3.34 -5.74
CA PRO A 105 3.81 4.30 -6.79
C PRO A 105 3.18 3.92 -8.12
N PRO A 106 2.84 4.90 -8.97
CA PRO A 106 2.40 4.61 -10.33
C PRO A 106 3.57 4.05 -11.14
N GLY A 107 3.25 3.32 -12.20
CA GLY A 107 4.25 2.84 -13.14
C GLY A 107 4.93 1.53 -12.77
N LEU A 108 4.55 0.87 -11.66
CA LEU A 108 5.14 -0.41 -11.28
C LEU A 108 4.94 -1.49 -12.35
N THR A 109 3.85 -1.40 -13.11
CA THR A 109 3.52 -2.37 -14.17
C THR A 109 3.96 -1.89 -15.56
N ALA A 110 4.62 -0.74 -15.67
CA ALA A 110 4.97 -0.15 -16.97
C ALA A 110 5.92 -1.01 -17.78
N SER A 111 6.75 -1.84 -17.12
CA SER A 111 7.69 -2.74 -17.80
C SER A 111 7.07 -4.08 -18.19
N LEU A 112 5.82 -4.32 -17.82
CA LEU A 112 5.15 -5.58 -18.15
C LEU A 112 4.66 -5.57 -19.59
N ARG A 113 4.88 -6.70 -20.29
CA ARG A 113 4.24 -6.92 -21.57
C ARG A 113 2.74 -7.19 -21.35
N ARG A 114 1.96 -7.10 -22.40
CA ARG A 114 0.52 -7.34 -22.34
C ARG A 114 0.18 -8.72 -21.77
N ASP A 115 0.89 -9.76 -22.23
CA ASP A 115 0.69 -11.12 -21.73
C ASP A 115 1.07 -11.26 -20.26
N GLU A 116 2.13 -10.57 -19.81
CA GLU A 116 2.52 -10.56 -18.41
C GLU A 116 1.48 -9.86 -17.54
N MET A 117 0.88 -8.76 -18.03
CA MET A 117 -0.19 -8.08 -17.32
C MET A 117 -1.42 -8.97 -17.18
N VAL A 118 -1.79 -9.70 -18.26
CA VAL A 118 -2.90 -10.63 -18.22
C VAL A 118 -2.66 -11.74 -17.20
N ASP A 119 -1.45 -12.28 -17.15
CA ASP A 119 -1.08 -13.32 -16.20
C ASP A 119 -1.14 -12.80 -14.77
N LEU A 120 -0.68 -11.59 -14.53
CA LEU A 120 -0.76 -10.96 -13.21
C LEU A 120 -2.22 -10.81 -12.77
N LEU A 121 -3.09 -10.31 -13.66
CA LEU A 121 -4.51 -10.16 -13.36
C LEU A 121 -5.18 -11.49 -13.08
N LYS A 122 -4.87 -12.53 -13.86
CA LYS A 122 -5.39 -13.88 -13.61
C LYS A 122 -4.96 -14.39 -12.24
N TYR A 123 -3.70 -14.18 -11.90
CA TYR A 123 -3.18 -14.59 -10.60
C TYR A 123 -3.93 -13.88 -9.47
N LEU A 124 -4.03 -12.55 -9.54
CA LEU A 124 -4.69 -11.76 -8.49
C LEU A 124 -6.17 -12.12 -8.36
N THR A 125 -6.87 -12.35 -9.48
CA THR A 125 -8.27 -12.72 -9.44
C THR A 125 -8.49 -14.12 -8.87
N SER A 126 -7.48 -14.97 -8.91
CA SER A 126 -7.57 -16.32 -8.34
C SER A 126 -7.38 -16.34 -6.82
N LEU A 127 -6.79 -15.29 -6.25
CA LEU A 127 -6.47 -15.24 -4.83
C LEU A 127 -7.75 -15.18 -3.98
N GLY A 128 -7.87 -16.13 -3.08
CA GLY A 128 -9.03 -16.24 -2.20
C GLY A 128 -10.20 -16.99 -2.78
N LYS A 129 -10.14 -17.38 -4.06
CA LYS A 129 -11.17 -18.23 -4.67
C LYS A 129 -10.81 -19.68 -4.41
N LYS A 130 -11.77 -20.44 -3.91
CA LYS A 130 -11.59 -21.88 -3.76
C LYS A 130 -11.57 -22.49 -5.15
N GLY A 131 -10.61 -23.38 -5.40
CA GLY A 131 -10.55 -24.12 -6.64
C GLY A 131 -11.77 -24.98 -6.86
N PRO A 132 -11.96 -25.46 -8.07
CA PRO A 132 -13.08 -26.34 -8.37
C PRO A 132 -13.00 -27.62 -7.56
#